data_b7b3ff098ace11c83f53adda690365dc
#
_entry.id   b7b3ff098ace11c83f53adda690365dc
#
_cell.length_a   1.000
_cell.length_b   1.000
_cell.length_c   1.000
_cell.angle_alpha   90.00
_cell.angle_beta   90.00
_cell.angle_gamma   90.00
#
_symmetry.space_group_name_H-M   'P 1'
#
loop_
_entity.id
_entity.type
_entity.pdbx_description
1 polymer ?
#
loop_
_entity_poly.entity_id
_entity_poly.type
_entity_poly.pdbx_seq_one_letter_code
_entity_poly.pdbx_strand_id
1 'polypeptide(L)'
;MNEATTGNGDGPTTVAAGVSPAIAEPPREKLTKKAITADHPTWCPGCGDFAVLAAFYKVLEKRNLEHEKIVTLAGIGCSSRFPYFVNGHGAHYIHGRAVPLASGISLARPDLHVFLFGGDGDGFSIGGNHLDHGARKNINMTYFIMDNFVYGLTKKQTSPTSPIGFKSKTDPTGAIDQPVNPMKKLISAGATFIARTHATQVKHMMEMIERAFDHHGFSVIECLSECVEFFPDVFDPADPKKGGSFEVIHEKKWDNTPEDELRHDVTDELAAYKLAQLPFPGVFGVFYQNDRPTKNSLEKKWIESSREKTGNASDLELLQKTFDRMK
;
A
#
# COMPACT_ATOMS: atom_id res chain seq x y z
N MET A 1 -88.77 -10.87 -15.76
CA MET A 1 -88.55 -9.53 -15.19
C MET A 1 -87.19 -9.57 -14.48
N ASN A 2 -86.25 -8.79 -15.07
CA ASN A 2 -85.12 -8.11 -14.42
C ASN A 2 -84.05 -8.94 -13.74
N GLU A 3 -82.85 -8.70 -13.85
CA GLU A 3 -81.97 -7.82 -14.67
C GLU A 3 -80.53 -8.29 -14.43
N ALA A 4 -79.73 -8.23 -15.42
CA ALA A 4 -78.28 -8.56 -15.33
C ALA A 4 -77.53 -7.43 -14.64
N THR A 5 -76.54 -7.75 -13.82
CA THR A 5 -75.45 -6.84 -13.45
C THR A 5 -74.12 -7.47 -13.70
N THR A 6 -73.43 -6.90 -14.62
CA THR A 6 -72.04 -7.17 -15.02
C THR A 6 -71.09 -6.66 -13.94
N GLY A 7 -70.23 -7.53 -13.44
CA GLY A 7 -69.14 -7.18 -12.57
C GLY A 7 -67.84 -6.99 -13.38
N ASN A 8 -67.30 -5.78 -13.35
CA ASN A 8 -66.00 -5.45 -13.95
C ASN A 8 -64.88 -6.09 -13.17
N GLY A 9 -64.04 -6.83 -13.84
CA GLY A 9 -62.80 -7.33 -13.32
C GLY A 9 -61.68 -6.26 -13.47
N ASP A 10 -61.27 -5.72 -12.37
CA ASP A 10 -60.01 -4.94 -12.30
C ASP A 10 -58.83 -5.90 -12.19
N GLY A 11 -58.09 -6.05 -13.27
CA GLY A 11 -56.80 -6.73 -13.29
C GLY A 11 -55.73 -5.87 -12.58
N PRO A 12 -54.71 -6.47 -11.98
CA PRO A 12 -53.68 -5.70 -11.31
C PRO A 12 -52.87 -4.85 -12.29
N THR A 13 -52.89 -3.57 -12.07
CA THR A 13 -52.09 -2.57 -12.79
C THR A 13 -50.61 -2.81 -12.44
N THR A 14 -49.86 -3.38 -13.39
CA THR A 14 -48.40 -3.44 -13.30
C THR A 14 -47.83 -2.02 -13.37
N VAL A 15 -47.44 -1.47 -12.24
CA VAL A 15 -46.65 -0.24 -12.18
C VAL A 15 -45.26 -0.59 -12.71
N ALA A 16 -44.98 -0.18 -13.95
CA ALA A 16 -43.63 -0.21 -14.47
C ALA A 16 -42.73 0.63 -13.56
N ALA A 17 -41.76 -0.01 -12.91
CA ALA A 17 -40.73 0.68 -12.14
C ALA A 17 -39.95 1.58 -13.13
N GLY A 18 -40.29 2.86 -13.14
CA GLY A 18 -39.54 3.87 -13.88
C GLY A 18 -38.11 3.91 -13.34
N VAL A 19 -37.17 3.55 -14.18
CA VAL A 19 -35.76 3.81 -13.93
C VAL A 19 -35.63 5.34 -13.81
N SER A 20 -35.41 5.84 -12.61
CA SER A 20 -35.06 7.25 -12.40
C SER A 20 -33.86 7.56 -13.29
N PRO A 21 -33.92 8.66 -14.09
CA PRO A 21 -32.75 9.07 -14.85
C PRO A 21 -31.59 9.26 -13.86
N ALA A 22 -30.44 8.64 -14.18
CA ALA A 22 -29.23 8.82 -13.40
C ALA A 22 -28.98 10.33 -13.28
N ILE A 23 -29.06 10.86 -12.09
CA ILE A 23 -28.68 12.25 -11.82
C ILE A 23 -27.21 12.34 -12.20
N ALA A 24 -26.90 13.15 -13.23
CA ALA A 24 -25.53 13.40 -13.62
C ALA A 24 -24.77 13.93 -12.38
N GLU A 25 -23.76 13.21 -11.95
CA GLU A 25 -22.93 13.66 -10.85
C GLU A 25 -22.39 15.07 -11.18
N PRO A 26 -22.42 16.00 -10.22
CA PRO A 26 -21.84 17.32 -10.44
C PRO A 26 -20.36 17.19 -10.79
N PRO A 27 -19.81 18.08 -11.63
CA PRO A 27 -18.40 18.03 -11.98
C PRO A 27 -17.55 18.05 -10.70
N ARG A 28 -16.73 17.01 -10.53
CA ARG A 28 -15.90 16.83 -9.34
C ARG A 28 -14.84 17.94 -9.27
N GLU A 29 -14.70 18.56 -8.09
CA GLU A 29 -13.63 19.50 -7.84
C GLU A 29 -12.27 18.82 -7.96
N LYS A 30 -11.29 19.55 -8.51
CA LYS A 30 -9.93 19.04 -8.63
C LYS A 30 -9.31 18.85 -7.24
N LEU A 31 -8.76 17.68 -7.00
CA LEU A 31 -8.03 17.41 -5.77
C LEU A 31 -6.79 18.31 -5.68
N THR A 32 -6.68 19.08 -4.61
CA THR A 32 -5.55 19.99 -4.38
C THR A 32 -4.78 19.59 -3.13
N LYS A 33 -3.51 19.96 -3.06
CA LYS A 33 -2.70 19.77 -1.86
C LYS A 33 -3.41 20.31 -0.61
N LYS A 34 -4.08 21.47 -0.72
CA LYS A 34 -4.83 22.08 0.40
C LYS A 34 -5.95 21.17 0.89
N ALA A 35 -6.70 20.53 -0.02
CA ALA A 35 -7.79 19.64 0.31
C ALA A 35 -7.32 18.37 1.02
N ILE A 36 -6.16 17.83 0.63
CA ILE A 36 -5.60 16.59 1.21
C ILE A 36 -4.68 16.80 2.40
N THR A 37 -4.39 18.04 2.78
CA THR A 37 -3.59 18.35 3.98
C THR A 37 -4.48 18.47 5.19
N ALA A 38 -4.17 17.69 6.23
CA ALA A 38 -4.79 17.80 7.56
C ALA A 38 -3.87 18.57 8.53
N ASP A 39 -3.45 17.95 9.62
CA ASP A 39 -2.61 18.58 10.63
C ASP A 39 -1.19 18.87 10.14
N HIS A 40 -0.53 19.79 10.83
CA HIS A 40 0.88 20.07 10.58
C HIS A 40 1.75 18.88 11.00
N PRO A 41 2.65 18.39 10.12
CA PRO A 41 3.55 17.29 10.46
C PRO A 41 4.47 17.65 11.64
N THR A 42 4.57 16.72 12.58
CA THR A 42 5.27 16.92 13.86
C THR A 42 6.53 16.05 13.97
N TRP A 43 7.15 15.72 12.84
CA TRP A 43 8.46 15.07 12.78
C TRP A 43 9.59 16.05 13.15
N CYS A 44 10.77 15.50 13.42
CA CYS A 44 11.96 16.31 13.68
C CYS A 44 12.33 17.14 12.44
N PRO A 45 12.81 18.39 12.60
CA PRO A 45 13.31 19.17 11.47
C PRO A 45 14.39 18.40 10.70
N GLY A 46 14.24 18.29 9.39
CA GLY A 46 15.14 17.53 8.52
C GLY A 46 14.84 16.03 8.37
N CYS A 47 13.85 15.48 9.09
CA CYS A 47 13.43 14.10 8.94
C CYS A 47 13.02 13.78 7.50
N GLY A 48 13.46 12.63 6.96
CA GLY A 48 13.14 12.20 5.61
C GLY A 48 11.64 11.99 5.35
N ASP A 49 10.85 11.71 6.39
CA ASP A 49 9.40 11.48 6.28
C ASP A 49 8.64 12.68 5.70
N PHE A 50 9.15 13.92 5.88
CA PHE A 50 8.59 15.11 5.21
C PHE A 50 8.63 15.01 3.69
N ALA A 51 9.72 14.46 3.15
CA ALA A 51 9.85 14.30 1.70
C ALA A 51 8.88 13.24 1.16
N VAL A 52 8.67 12.15 1.91
CA VAL A 52 7.70 11.11 1.55
C VAL A 52 6.29 11.69 1.52
N LEU A 53 5.90 12.47 2.54
CA LEU A 53 4.59 13.12 2.59
C LEU A 53 4.40 14.10 1.42
N ALA A 54 5.42 14.89 1.12
CA ALA A 54 5.37 15.83 0.01
C ALA A 54 5.23 15.14 -1.35
N ALA A 55 5.93 14.02 -1.56
CA ALA A 55 5.82 13.21 -2.78
C ALA A 55 4.44 12.57 -2.90
N PHE A 56 3.93 12.03 -1.80
CA PHE A 56 2.60 11.42 -1.75
C PHE A 56 1.50 12.43 -2.13
N TYR A 57 1.50 13.62 -1.53
CA TYR A 57 0.56 14.68 -1.89
C TYR A 57 0.60 15.04 -3.38
N LYS A 58 1.81 15.17 -3.95
CA LYS A 58 1.97 15.50 -5.37
C LYS A 58 1.40 14.42 -6.28
N VAL A 59 1.57 13.14 -5.92
CA VAL A 59 1.02 12.03 -6.71
C VAL A 59 -0.51 12.00 -6.59
N LEU A 60 -1.09 12.16 -5.41
CA LEU A 60 -2.53 12.23 -5.22
C LEU A 60 -3.15 13.38 -6.03
N GLU A 61 -2.54 14.57 -5.97
CA GLU A 61 -2.97 15.75 -6.71
C GLU A 61 -2.87 15.55 -8.23
N LYS A 62 -1.75 15.00 -8.72
CA LYS A 62 -1.54 14.68 -10.13
C LYS A 62 -2.56 13.66 -10.65
N ARG A 63 -2.85 12.62 -9.86
CA ARG A 63 -3.83 11.57 -10.17
C ARG A 63 -5.27 12.07 -10.02
N ASN A 64 -5.48 13.16 -9.35
CA ASN A 64 -6.80 13.73 -9.10
C ASN A 64 -7.77 12.68 -8.53
N LEU A 65 -7.36 11.97 -7.49
CA LEU A 65 -8.16 10.91 -6.89
C LEU A 65 -9.43 11.45 -6.25
N GLU A 66 -10.44 10.60 -6.12
CA GLU A 66 -11.63 10.90 -5.32
C GLU A 66 -11.23 10.94 -3.85
N HIS A 67 -11.43 12.11 -3.22
CA HIS A 67 -10.98 12.36 -1.86
C HIS A 67 -11.55 11.34 -0.86
N GLU A 68 -12.81 11.01 -1.01
CA GLU A 68 -13.54 10.03 -0.19
C GLU A 68 -13.11 8.57 -0.41
N LYS A 69 -12.30 8.31 -1.44
CA LYS A 69 -11.74 6.97 -1.69
C LYS A 69 -10.33 6.79 -1.17
N ILE A 70 -9.72 7.83 -0.63
CA ILE A 70 -8.36 7.77 -0.09
C ILE A 70 -8.41 7.26 1.34
N VAL A 71 -7.71 6.14 1.60
CA VAL A 71 -7.57 5.55 2.93
C VAL A 71 -6.09 5.45 3.28
N THR A 72 -5.70 6.07 4.39
CA THR A 72 -4.33 6.02 4.92
C THR A 72 -4.32 5.30 6.26
N LEU A 73 -3.52 4.24 6.37
CA LEU A 73 -3.44 3.39 7.55
C LEU A 73 -1.99 3.28 8.03
N ALA A 74 -1.81 3.19 9.32
CA ALA A 74 -0.48 3.02 9.89
C ALA A 74 -0.49 2.21 11.19
N GLY A 75 0.64 1.58 11.49
CA GLY A 75 0.90 0.99 12.80
C GLY A 75 1.41 2.03 13.80
N ILE A 76 2.58 1.81 14.43
CA ILE A 76 3.18 2.73 15.41
C ILE A 76 4.63 3.04 15.02
N GLY A 77 5.01 4.28 15.22
CA GLY A 77 6.34 4.84 14.98
C GLY A 77 6.25 6.27 14.47
N CYS A 78 7.39 6.90 14.18
CA CYS A 78 7.41 8.25 13.62
C CYS A 78 6.69 8.30 12.28
N SER A 79 7.05 7.44 11.36
CA SER A 79 6.44 7.29 10.04
C SER A 79 4.96 6.91 10.11
N SER A 80 4.56 6.14 11.12
CA SER A 80 3.16 5.73 11.32
C SER A 80 2.22 6.87 11.73
N ARG A 81 2.73 8.06 11.98
CA ARG A 81 1.90 9.26 12.23
C ARG A 81 1.31 9.85 10.94
N PHE A 82 1.69 9.31 9.80
CA PHE A 82 1.28 9.77 8.48
C PHE A 82 -0.23 10.03 8.32
N PRO A 83 -1.15 9.16 8.82
CA PRO A 83 -2.59 9.39 8.71
C PRO A 83 -3.10 10.67 9.38
N TYR A 84 -2.39 11.23 10.37
CA TYR A 84 -2.77 12.51 10.97
C TYR A 84 -2.57 13.71 10.05
N PHE A 85 -1.71 13.57 9.06
CA PHE A 85 -1.33 14.66 8.17
C PHE A 85 -2.09 14.65 6.85
N VAL A 86 -2.77 13.54 6.54
CA VAL A 86 -3.54 13.37 5.31
C VAL A 86 -5.03 13.49 5.62
N ASN A 87 -5.69 14.49 5.03
CA ASN A 87 -7.14 14.64 5.11
C ASN A 87 -7.80 13.58 4.20
N GLY A 88 -8.45 12.60 4.81
CA GLY A 88 -9.08 11.44 4.17
C GLY A 88 -9.53 10.46 5.24
N HIS A 89 -9.91 9.25 4.83
CA HIS A 89 -10.14 8.18 5.80
C HIS A 89 -8.79 7.69 6.33
N GLY A 90 -8.62 7.69 7.64
CA GLY A 90 -7.34 7.32 8.24
C GLY A 90 -7.47 6.56 9.55
N ALA A 91 -6.49 5.69 9.83
CA ALA A 91 -6.34 5.08 11.13
C ALA A 91 -4.85 4.93 11.50
N HIS A 92 -4.50 5.44 12.68
CA HIS A 92 -3.24 5.16 13.37
C HIS A 92 -3.55 4.04 14.39
N TYR A 93 -3.06 2.84 14.11
CA TYR A 93 -3.52 1.62 14.77
C TYR A 93 -2.42 0.99 15.64
N ILE A 94 -2.60 -0.27 16.02
CA ILE A 94 -1.68 -1.00 16.90
C ILE A 94 -0.38 -1.33 16.14
N HIS A 95 0.75 -1.30 16.85
CA HIS A 95 2.09 -1.59 16.34
C HIS A 95 2.14 -2.94 15.59
N GLY A 96 2.59 -2.90 14.33
CA GLY A 96 2.67 -4.04 13.44
C GLY A 96 1.33 -4.64 13.01
N ARG A 97 0.21 -3.90 13.14
CA ARG A 97 -1.14 -4.39 12.79
C ARG A 97 -1.80 -3.58 11.67
N ALA A 98 -1.04 -2.73 10.98
CA ALA A 98 -1.57 -1.99 9.84
C ALA A 98 -2.01 -2.92 8.69
N VAL A 99 -1.21 -3.93 8.34
CA VAL A 99 -1.50 -4.86 7.24
C VAL A 99 -2.81 -5.65 7.43
N PRO A 100 -3.11 -6.29 8.59
CA PRO A 100 -4.38 -6.98 8.75
C PRO A 100 -5.58 -6.03 8.72
N LEU A 101 -5.47 -4.82 9.28
CA LEU A 101 -6.53 -3.81 9.18
C LEU A 101 -6.78 -3.41 7.72
N ALA A 102 -5.72 -3.08 6.99
CA ALA A 102 -5.78 -2.74 5.57
C ALA A 102 -6.35 -3.88 4.72
N SER A 103 -5.97 -5.12 5.03
CA SER A 103 -6.51 -6.31 4.36
C SER A 103 -8.03 -6.39 4.48
N GLY A 104 -8.55 -6.16 5.68
CA GLY A 104 -10.00 -6.15 5.92
C GLY A 104 -10.70 -5.05 5.13
N ILE A 105 -10.16 -3.83 5.14
CA ILE A 105 -10.72 -2.69 4.41
C ILE A 105 -10.69 -2.94 2.90
N SER A 106 -9.54 -3.35 2.35
CA SER A 106 -9.36 -3.60 0.92
C SER A 106 -10.29 -4.70 0.38
N LEU A 107 -10.53 -5.75 1.18
CA LEU A 107 -11.44 -6.84 0.79
C LEU A 107 -12.91 -6.41 0.90
N ALA A 108 -13.27 -5.66 1.94
CA ALA A 108 -14.64 -5.19 2.14
C ALA A 108 -15.03 -4.05 1.18
N ARG A 109 -14.07 -3.21 0.80
CA ARG A 109 -14.27 -2.02 -0.04
C ARG A 109 -13.18 -1.96 -1.12
N PRO A 110 -13.29 -2.79 -2.17
CA PRO A 110 -12.29 -2.86 -3.26
C PRO A 110 -12.26 -1.61 -4.15
N ASP A 111 -13.19 -0.69 -3.97
CA ASP A 111 -13.26 0.61 -4.62
C ASP A 111 -12.37 1.68 -3.96
N LEU A 112 -11.82 1.40 -2.77
CA LEU A 112 -10.97 2.32 -2.04
C LEU A 112 -9.50 2.16 -2.40
N HIS A 113 -8.76 3.28 -2.39
CA HIS A 113 -7.31 3.31 -2.51
C HIS A 113 -6.69 3.18 -1.11
N VAL A 114 -6.16 2.01 -0.79
CA VAL A 114 -5.64 1.68 0.54
C VAL A 114 -4.14 1.85 0.58
N PHE A 115 -3.67 2.86 1.31
CA PHE A 115 -2.26 3.17 1.52
C PHE A 115 -1.87 2.92 2.97
N LEU A 116 -0.77 2.20 3.17
CA LEU A 116 -0.19 1.92 4.48
C LEU A 116 1.12 2.67 4.64
N PHE A 117 1.38 3.13 5.86
CA PHE A 117 2.61 3.82 6.23
C PHE A 117 3.17 3.23 7.52
N GLY A 118 4.46 2.92 7.51
CA GLY A 118 5.13 2.37 8.69
C GLY A 118 6.65 2.48 8.58
N GLY A 119 7.32 2.28 9.68
CA GLY A 119 8.78 2.13 9.71
C GLY A 119 9.20 0.67 9.59
N ASP A 120 10.50 0.47 9.47
CA ASP A 120 11.16 -0.84 9.46
C ASP A 120 10.80 -1.69 10.69
N GLY A 121 10.81 -1.09 11.88
CA GLY A 121 10.41 -1.77 13.10
C GLY A 121 8.94 -2.19 13.14
N ASP A 122 8.04 -1.36 12.59
CA ASP A 122 6.62 -1.68 12.49
C ASP A 122 6.36 -2.79 11.46
N GLY A 123 6.99 -2.69 10.28
CA GLY A 123 6.74 -3.61 9.17
C GLY A 123 7.53 -4.92 9.26
N PHE A 124 8.81 -4.87 9.57
CA PHE A 124 9.70 -6.04 9.49
C PHE A 124 9.94 -6.76 10.81
N SER A 125 9.61 -6.13 11.96
CA SER A 125 9.68 -6.77 13.27
C SER A 125 8.32 -7.32 13.67
N ILE A 126 7.60 -6.63 14.55
CA ILE A 126 6.33 -7.11 15.10
C ILE A 126 5.23 -7.31 14.04
N GLY A 127 5.30 -6.59 12.91
CA GLY A 127 4.41 -6.74 11.76
C GLY A 127 4.84 -7.78 10.73
N GLY A 128 6.04 -8.35 10.86
CA GLY A 128 6.67 -9.19 9.82
C GLY A 128 5.80 -10.33 9.30
N ASN A 129 5.14 -11.04 10.19
CA ASN A 129 4.21 -12.13 9.83
C ASN A 129 2.99 -11.63 9.02
N HIS A 130 2.46 -10.46 9.38
CA HIS A 130 1.32 -9.90 8.66
C HIS A 130 1.71 -9.41 7.27
N LEU A 131 2.91 -8.87 7.14
CA LEU A 131 3.50 -8.48 5.86
C LEU A 131 3.64 -9.70 4.94
N ASP A 132 4.23 -10.80 5.43
CA ASP A 132 4.39 -12.05 4.68
C ASP A 132 3.03 -12.60 4.22
N HIS A 133 2.03 -12.60 5.09
CA HIS A 133 0.69 -13.06 4.74
C HIS A 133 -0.07 -12.11 3.81
N GLY A 134 0.11 -10.80 3.92
CA GLY A 134 -0.44 -9.80 2.98
C GLY A 134 0.11 -10.01 1.57
N ALA A 135 1.43 -10.16 1.46
CA ALA A 135 2.15 -10.43 0.23
C ALA A 135 1.70 -11.77 -0.41
N ARG A 136 1.73 -12.86 0.36
CA ARG A 136 1.30 -14.18 -0.11
C ARG A 136 -0.14 -14.19 -0.64
N LYS A 137 -1.04 -13.47 0.02
CA LYS A 137 -2.45 -13.36 -0.40
C LYS A 137 -2.65 -12.41 -1.57
N ASN A 138 -1.66 -11.61 -1.90
CA ASN A 138 -1.71 -10.58 -2.92
C ASN A 138 -2.93 -9.66 -2.76
N ILE A 139 -3.09 -9.08 -1.58
CA ILE A 139 -4.21 -8.17 -1.31
C ILE A 139 -3.89 -6.81 -1.92
N ASN A 140 -4.86 -6.22 -2.63
CA ASN A 140 -4.65 -4.95 -3.32
C ASN A 140 -4.49 -3.78 -2.35
N MET A 141 -3.25 -3.36 -2.10
CA MET A 141 -2.86 -2.23 -1.25
C MET A 141 -1.41 -1.82 -1.49
N THR A 142 -1.08 -0.58 -1.15
CA THR A 142 0.29 -0.05 -1.26
C THR A 142 0.86 0.23 0.13
N TYR A 143 1.98 -0.38 0.48
CA TYR A 143 2.67 -0.18 1.74
C TYR A 143 3.98 0.59 1.55
N PHE A 144 4.06 1.76 2.19
CA PHE A 144 5.27 2.58 2.28
C PHE A 144 5.99 2.24 3.57
N ILE A 145 7.19 1.68 3.47
CA ILE A 145 8.04 1.41 4.62
C ILE A 145 9.18 2.45 4.62
N MET A 146 9.08 3.40 5.53
CA MET A 146 10.12 4.41 5.74
C MET A 146 11.16 3.81 6.66
N ASP A 147 12.22 3.26 6.04
CA ASP A 147 13.29 2.58 6.74
C ASP A 147 14.37 3.58 7.17
N ASN A 148 14.61 3.69 8.47
CA ASN A 148 15.62 4.58 9.04
C ASN A 148 16.65 3.84 9.90
N PHE A 149 16.62 2.50 9.89
CA PHE A 149 17.54 1.62 10.63
C PHE A 149 17.54 1.80 12.14
N VAL A 150 16.45 2.38 12.71
CA VAL A 150 16.35 2.60 14.16
C VAL A 150 14.90 2.73 14.63
N TYR A 151 14.56 2.28 15.83
CA TYR A 151 13.33 2.72 16.49
C TYR A 151 13.49 4.17 16.96
N GLY A 152 13.07 5.12 16.13
CA GLY A 152 13.23 6.55 16.40
C GLY A 152 12.28 7.07 17.48
N LEU A 153 10.98 6.77 17.39
CA LEU A 153 9.95 7.27 18.31
C LEU A 153 10.25 6.95 19.77
N THR A 154 10.77 5.78 20.05
CA THR A 154 11.12 5.29 21.40
C THR A 154 12.54 5.66 21.83
N LYS A 155 13.20 6.51 21.04
CA LYS A 155 14.51 7.14 21.35
C LYS A 155 15.68 6.16 21.31
N LYS A 156 15.96 5.64 20.10
CA LYS A 156 17.19 4.91 19.76
C LYS A 156 17.27 3.49 20.31
N GLN A 157 16.38 2.59 19.90
CA GLN A 157 16.56 1.13 20.05
C GLN A 157 16.98 0.54 18.69
N THR A 158 17.64 -0.61 18.74
CA THR A 158 18.00 -1.40 17.57
C THR A 158 16.74 -1.92 16.89
N SER A 159 16.59 -1.63 15.61
CA SER A 159 15.49 -2.09 14.74
C SER A 159 15.93 -3.33 13.94
N PRO A 160 15.01 -4.03 13.26
CA PRO A 160 15.36 -5.22 12.48
C PRO A 160 16.32 -4.95 11.33
N THR A 161 16.39 -3.71 10.82
CA THR A 161 17.28 -3.30 9.72
C THR A 161 18.55 -2.59 10.20
N SER A 162 18.72 -2.38 11.50
CA SER A 162 19.93 -1.77 12.07
C SER A 162 21.18 -2.56 11.70
N PRO A 163 22.24 -1.91 11.22
CA PRO A 163 23.49 -2.58 10.87
C PRO A 163 24.20 -3.19 12.11
N ILE A 164 25.01 -4.23 11.84
CA ILE A 164 25.89 -4.81 12.87
C ILE A 164 26.77 -3.71 13.47
N GLY A 165 26.94 -3.73 14.78
CA GLY A 165 27.73 -2.75 15.52
C GLY A 165 26.98 -1.45 15.86
N PHE A 166 25.71 -1.27 15.41
CA PHE A 166 24.92 -0.12 15.79
C PHE A 166 24.71 -0.05 17.30
N LYS A 167 25.16 1.04 17.92
CA LYS A 167 25.03 1.25 19.36
C LYS A 167 23.72 1.94 19.69
N SER A 168 22.91 1.28 20.49
CA SER A 168 21.60 1.75 20.90
C SER A 168 21.38 1.56 22.41
N LYS A 169 20.19 1.93 22.90
CA LYS A 169 19.82 1.66 24.31
C LYS A 169 19.62 0.18 24.60
N THR A 170 19.19 -0.60 23.62
CA THR A 170 19.04 -2.05 23.75
C THR A 170 20.34 -2.79 23.55
N ASP A 171 21.26 -2.24 22.74
CA ASP A 171 22.54 -2.83 22.40
C ASP A 171 23.69 -1.84 22.64
N PRO A 172 24.06 -1.58 23.89
CA PRO A 172 25.06 -0.55 24.22
C PRO A 172 26.48 -0.90 23.74
N THR A 173 26.78 -2.18 23.56
CA THR A 173 28.05 -2.66 22.98
C THR A 173 28.05 -2.76 21.48
N GLY A 174 26.89 -2.62 20.86
CA GLY A 174 26.64 -2.74 19.42
C GLY A 174 25.78 -3.94 19.06
N ALA A 175 24.88 -3.77 18.11
CA ALA A 175 24.01 -4.82 17.58
C ALA A 175 24.84 -5.96 16.99
N ILE A 176 24.49 -7.21 17.33
CA ILE A 176 25.18 -8.42 16.86
C ILE A 176 24.32 -9.24 15.87
N ASP A 177 23.04 -8.96 15.81
CA ASP A 177 22.11 -9.65 14.92
C ASP A 177 22.30 -9.21 13.48
N GLN A 178 22.14 -10.16 12.55
CA GLN A 178 22.13 -9.84 11.13
C GLN A 178 20.89 -9.02 10.79
N PRO A 179 21.05 -7.86 10.11
CA PRO A 179 19.92 -7.05 9.70
C PRO A 179 19.03 -7.78 8.69
N VAL A 180 17.75 -7.58 8.83
CA VAL A 180 16.79 -7.98 7.79
C VAL A 180 17.12 -7.24 6.51
N ASN A 181 17.18 -7.96 5.39
CA ASN A 181 17.22 -7.36 4.07
C ASN A 181 15.78 -7.24 3.56
N PRO A 182 15.22 -6.02 3.46
CA PRO A 182 13.82 -5.82 3.09
C PRO A 182 13.47 -6.39 1.71
N MET A 183 14.32 -6.20 0.71
CA MET A 183 14.07 -6.67 -0.66
C MET A 183 13.99 -8.19 -0.71
N LYS A 184 14.96 -8.90 -0.11
CA LYS A 184 14.96 -10.37 -0.05
C LYS A 184 13.72 -10.90 0.67
N LYS A 185 13.37 -10.28 1.81
CA LYS A 185 12.18 -10.67 2.59
C LYS A 185 10.90 -10.51 1.76
N LEU A 186 10.74 -9.39 1.08
CA LEU A 186 9.55 -9.11 0.27
C LEU A 186 9.42 -10.03 -0.95
N ILE A 187 10.53 -10.32 -1.63
CA ILE A 187 10.57 -11.28 -2.74
C ILE A 187 10.14 -12.67 -2.24
N SER A 188 10.78 -13.17 -1.18
CA SER A 188 10.45 -14.50 -0.64
C SER A 188 9.05 -14.59 -0.03
N ALA A 189 8.47 -13.49 0.44
CA ALA A 189 7.07 -13.42 0.87
C ALA A 189 6.07 -13.41 -0.30
N GLY A 190 6.54 -13.21 -1.53
CA GLY A 190 5.73 -13.19 -2.74
C GLY A 190 4.97 -11.89 -2.94
N ALA A 191 5.52 -10.75 -2.53
CA ALA A 191 4.98 -9.44 -2.91
C ALA A 191 5.06 -9.26 -4.43
N THR A 192 4.04 -8.67 -5.04
CA THR A 192 3.93 -8.59 -6.50
C THR A 192 4.43 -7.27 -7.08
N PHE A 193 4.70 -6.28 -6.25
CA PHE A 193 5.44 -5.07 -6.62
C PHE A 193 6.39 -4.69 -5.48
N ILE A 194 7.68 -4.60 -5.79
CA ILE A 194 8.72 -4.31 -4.80
C ILE A 194 9.65 -3.24 -5.38
N ALA A 195 9.73 -2.10 -4.70
CA ALA A 195 10.61 -1.02 -5.10
C ALA A 195 11.38 -0.45 -3.90
N ARG A 196 12.55 0.13 -4.18
CA ARG A 196 13.35 0.90 -3.23
C ARG A 196 13.58 2.31 -3.75
N THR A 197 13.46 3.29 -2.86
CA THR A 197 13.76 4.69 -3.15
C THR A 197 14.45 5.35 -1.95
N HIS A 198 14.79 6.63 -2.10
CA HIS A 198 15.43 7.42 -1.04
C HIS A 198 14.72 8.75 -0.86
N ALA A 199 14.58 9.23 0.38
CA ALA A 199 13.84 10.44 0.70
C ALA A 199 14.40 11.69 0.04
N THR A 200 15.72 11.77 -0.25
CA THR A 200 16.34 12.89 -0.97
C THR A 200 16.04 12.91 -2.47
N GLN A 201 15.54 11.79 -3.04
CA GLN A 201 15.29 11.62 -4.46
C GLN A 201 13.79 11.72 -4.79
N VAL A 202 13.20 12.88 -4.55
CA VAL A 202 11.74 13.11 -4.62
C VAL A 202 11.13 12.75 -5.97
N LYS A 203 11.81 13.01 -7.09
CA LYS A 203 11.30 12.66 -8.43
C LYS A 203 11.21 11.16 -8.62
N HIS A 204 12.28 10.43 -8.29
CA HIS A 204 12.32 8.98 -8.34
C HIS A 204 11.27 8.35 -7.39
N MET A 205 11.14 8.90 -6.18
CA MET A 205 10.14 8.45 -5.22
C MET A 205 8.72 8.62 -5.77
N MET A 206 8.40 9.76 -6.41
CA MET A 206 7.10 9.97 -7.04
C MET A 206 6.82 8.94 -8.14
N GLU A 207 7.83 8.60 -8.94
CA GLU A 207 7.71 7.55 -9.97
C GLU A 207 7.40 6.19 -9.35
N MET A 208 8.10 5.80 -8.28
CA MET A 208 7.84 4.54 -7.57
C MET A 208 6.42 4.51 -6.98
N ILE A 209 5.95 5.65 -6.44
CA ILE A 209 4.59 5.78 -5.90
C ILE A 209 3.55 5.61 -7.02
N GLU A 210 3.73 6.25 -8.16
CA GLU A 210 2.81 6.14 -9.30
C GLU A 210 2.75 4.70 -9.83
N ARG A 211 3.89 4.04 -9.96
CA ARG A 211 3.96 2.64 -10.42
C ARG A 211 3.30 1.67 -9.43
N ALA A 212 3.54 1.86 -8.13
CA ALA A 212 2.91 1.07 -7.09
C ALA A 212 1.40 1.28 -7.04
N PHE A 213 0.93 2.49 -7.34
CA PHE A 213 -0.49 2.82 -7.44
C PHE A 213 -1.17 2.13 -8.63
N ASP A 214 -0.48 2.06 -9.77
CA ASP A 214 -0.99 1.41 -10.99
C ASP A 214 -0.96 -0.12 -10.90
N HIS A 215 -0.18 -0.67 -9.96
CA HIS A 215 -0.09 -2.11 -9.77
C HIS A 215 -1.30 -2.66 -9.00
N HIS A 216 -1.95 -3.68 -9.56
CA HIS A 216 -3.02 -4.40 -8.89
C HIS A 216 -2.48 -5.58 -8.08
N GLY A 217 -2.27 -5.35 -6.79
CA GLY A 217 -1.72 -6.37 -5.89
C GLY A 217 -1.08 -5.77 -4.64
N PHE A 218 -0.26 -6.57 -3.98
CA PHE A 218 0.48 -6.15 -2.80
C PHE A 218 1.75 -5.42 -3.21
N SER A 219 1.68 -4.10 -3.18
CA SER A 219 2.80 -3.22 -3.51
C SER A 219 3.54 -2.78 -2.26
N VAL A 220 4.88 -2.87 -2.26
CA VAL A 220 5.72 -2.34 -1.19
C VAL A 220 6.80 -1.43 -1.75
N ILE A 221 6.90 -0.24 -1.18
CA ILE A 221 7.98 0.70 -1.45
C ILE A 221 8.78 0.88 -0.16
N GLU A 222 10.03 0.42 -0.15
CA GLU A 222 10.99 0.81 0.89
C GLU A 222 11.57 2.17 0.52
N CYS A 223 11.42 3.12 1.42
CA CYS A 223 12.02 4.44 1.30
C CYS A 223 13.07 4.61 2.40
N LEU A 224 14.34 4.71 2.03
CA LEU A 224 15.40 5.05 2.97
C LEU A 224 15.18 6.50 3.43
N SER A 225 14.78 6.65 4.70
CA SER A 225 14.31 7.91 5.30
C SER A 225 15.10 8.20 6.57
N GLU A 226 16.05 9.12 6.48
CA GLU A 226 17.00 9.39 7.56
C GLU A 226 16.33 9.83 8.86
N CYS A 227 16.72 9.20 9.98
CA CYS A 227 16.44 9.66 11.32
C CYS A 227 17.55 10.62 11.79
N VAL A 228 17.37 11.92 11.55
CA VAL A 228 18.36 12.97 11.88
C VAL A 228 18.71 13.07 13.35
N GLU A 229 17.87 12.55 14.24
CA GLU A 229 18.05 12.63 15.70
C GLU A 229 18.84 11.44 16.28
N PHE A 230 18.56 10.22 15.80
CA PHE A 230 19.09 9.02 16.43
C PHE A 230 20.04 8.20 15.56
N PHE A 231 20.04 8.43 14.26
CA PHE A 231 20.96 7.80 13.32
C PHE A 231 21.23 8.72 12.11
N PRO A 232 21.83 9.91 12.38
CA PRO A 232 22.19 10.83 11.30
C PRO A 232 23.26 10.21 10.39
N ASP A 233 23.32 10.71 9.15
CA ASP A 233 24.34 10.40 8.14
C ASP A 233 24.43 8.93 7.71
N VAL A 234 23.55 8.07 8.21
CA VAL A 234 23.57 6.62 7.88
C VAL A 234 23.37 6.35 6.39
N PHE A 235 22.65 7.23 5.71
CA PHE A 235 22.38 7.13 4.28
C PHE A 235 23.27 8.00 3.40
N ASP A 236 24.31 8.63 3.92
CA ASP A 236 25.27 9.40 3.14
C ASP A 236 25.87 8.60 1.97
N PRO A 237 26.19 7.30 2.12
CA PRO A 237 26.63 6.49 0.99
C PRO A 237 25.62 6.39 -0.17
N ALA A 238 24.34 6.66 0.08
CA ALA A 238 23.27 6.65 -0.91
C ALA A 238 22.87 8.05 -1.41
N ASP A 239 23.46 9.13 -0.87
CA ASP A 239 23.13 10.49 -1.25
C ASP A 239 24.22 11.13 -2.12
N PRO A 240 23.99 11.38 -3.42
CA PRO A 240 24.96 12.04 -4.29
C PRO A 240 25.38 13.44 -3.82
N LYS A 241 24.54 14.15 -3.06
CA LYS A 241 24.87 15.48 -2.50
C LYS A 241 25.90 15.40 -1.38
N LYS A 242 26.03 14.23 -0.77
CA LYS A 242 27.02 13.93 0.29
C LYS A 242 28.20 13.10 -0.22
N GLY A 243 28.32 12.95 -1.55
CA GLY A 243 29.38 12.19 -2.20
C GLY A 243 29.12 10.69 -2.32
N GLY A 244 27.91 10.24 -2.03
CA GLY A 244 27.46 8.87 -2.20
C GLY A 244 27.00 8.56 -3.62
N SER A 245 26.47 7.35 -3.83
CA SER A 245 25.98 6.86 -5.12
C SER A 245 24.50 6.51 -5.04
N PHE A 246 23.71 7.05 -5.97
CA PHE A 246 22.32 6.67 -6.18
C PHE A 246 22.16 5.97 -7.52
N GLU A 247 22.44 4.68 -7.53
CA GLU A 247 22.40 3.87 -8.75
C GLU A 247 20.97 3.38 -9.00
N VAL A 248 20.39 3.81 -10.12
CA VAL A 248 19.05 3.42 -10.52
C VAL A 248 19.08 2.14 -11.35
N ILE A 249 18.16 1.23 -11.06
CA ILE A 249 17.94 0.01 -11.83
C ILE A 249 17.55 0.39 -13.27
N HIS A 250 18.35 0.01 -14.25
CA HIS A 250 18.01 0.12 -15.66
C HIS A 250 17.15 -1.07 -16.06
N GLU A 251 15.88 -0.81 -16.36
CA GLU A 251 14.92 -1.85 -16.72
C GLU A 251 15.08 -2.26 -18.18
N LYS A 252 14.87 -3.56 -18.45
CA LYS A 252 14.77 -4.09 -19.80
C LYS A 252 13.51 -3.53 -20.46
N LYS A 253 13.67 -2.70 -21.49
CA LYS A 253 12.57 -2.26 -22.33
C LYS A 253 12.36 -3.29 -23.45
N TRP A 254 11.12 -3.46 -23.88
CA TRP A 254 10.74 -4.37 -24.97
C TRP A 254 11.12 -3.84 -26.37
N ASP A 255 11.87 -2.74 -26.46
CA ASP A 255 12.40 -2.17 -27.67
C ASP A 255 13.84 -2.66 -27.88
N ASN A 256 14.21 -3.09 -29.06
CA ASN A 256 15.49 -3.55 -29.60
C ASN A 256 16.76 -2.91 -28.98
N THR A 257 16.84 -2.83 -27.66
CA THR A 257 18.00 -2.30 -26.95
C THR A 257 19.16 -3.29 -27.12
N PRO A 258 20.38 -2.84 -27.45
CA PRO A 258 21.54 -3.70 -27.62
C PRO A 258 21.77 -4.63 -26.42
N GLU A 259 22.14 -5.87 -26.66
CA GLU A 259 22.42 -6.90 -25.64
C GLU A 259 23.55 -6.52 -24.67
N ASP A 260 24.31 -5.48 -24.97
CA ASP A 260 25.51 -5.05 -24.22
C ASP A 260 25.19 -4.33 -22.90
N GLU A 261 23.95 -3.89 -22.67
CA GLU A 261 23.53 -3.35 -21.38
C GLU A 261 22.75 -4.42 -20.61
N LEU A 262 23.32 -4.95 -19.54
CA LEU A 262 22.67 -5.83 -18.58
C LEU A 262 21.51 -5.07 -17.91
N ARG A 263 20.35 -5.10 -18.57
CA ARG A 263 19.12 -4.48 -18.04
C ARG A 263 18.35 -5.49 -17.22
N HIS A 264 17.87 -5.03 -16.10
CA HIS A 264 17.06 -5.82 -15.20
C HIS A 264 15.68 -6.11 -15.79
N ASP A 265 15.32 -7.39 -15.85
CA ASP A 265 13.95 -7.82 -16.11
C ASP A 265 13.20 -7.85 -14.77
N VAL A 266 12.28 -6.89 -14.56
CA VAL A 266 11.51 -6.77 -13.31
C VAL A 266 10.59 -7.97 -13.05
N THR A 267 10.35 -8.83 -14.06
CA THR A 267 9.53 -10.04 -13.90
C THR A 267 10.38 -11.27 -13.51
N ASP A 268 11.72 -11.15 -13.54
CA ASP A 268 12.63 -12.20 -13.13
C ASP A 268 12.91 -12.14 -11.61
N GLU A 269 12.27 -13.02 -10.86
CA GLU A 269 12.41 -13.13 -9.42
C GLU A 269 13.84 -13.43 -8.97
N LEU A 270 14.57 -14.28 -9.73
CA LEU A 270 15.96 -14.63 -9.39
C LEU A 270 16.91 -13.46 -9.64
N ALA A 271 16.71 -12.71 -10.73
CA ALA A 271 17.45 -11.49 -10.99
C ALA A 271 17.20 -10.44 -9.91
N ALA A 272 15.93 -10.25 -9.52
CA ALA A 272 15.55 -9.37 -8.41
C ALA A 272 16.24 -9.76 -7.09
N TYR A 273 16.26 -11.06 -6.78
CA TYR A 273 16.94 -11.57 -5.59
C TYR A 273 18.45 -11.33 -5.61
N LYS A 274 19.09 -11.44 -6.78
CA LYS A 274 20.53 -11.13 -6.96
C LYS A 274 20.80 -9.63 -6.73
N LEU A 275 19.97 -8.74 -7.29
CA LEU A 275 20.07 -7.30 -7.03
C LEU A 275 19.92 -6.98 -5.54
N ALA A 276 19.00 -7.66 -4.84
CA ALA A 276 18.81 -7.50 -3.41
C ALA A 276 20.01 -7.94 -2.55
N GLN A 277 21.00 -8.63 -3.13
CA GLN A 277 22.23 -9.04 -2.43
C GLN A 277 23.36 -8.02 -2.53
N LEU A 278 23.23 -7.02 -3.38
CA LEU A 278 24.25 -5.98 -3.49
C LEU A 278 24.49 -5.31 -2.13
N PRO A 279 25.75 -5.03 -1.77
CA PRO A 279 26.06 -4.36 -0.52
C PRO A 279 25.43 -2.97 -0.48
N PHE A 280 25.14 -2.49 0.72
CA PHE A 280 24.60 -1.14 0.92
C PHE A 280 25.52 -0.06 0.30
N PRO A 281 25.00 0.95 -0.40
CA PRO A 281 23.59 1.29 -0.56
C PRO A 281 22.83 0.44 -1.59
N GLY A 282 23.50 -0.35 -2.42
CA GLY A 282 22.88 -1.16 -3.47
C GLY A 282 22.30 -0.31 -4.60
N VAL A 283 21.16 -0.74 -5.13
CA VAL A 283 20.46 -0.07 -6.24
C VAL A 283 19.06 0.36 -5.85
N PHE A 284 18.49 1.29 -6.63
CA PHE A 284 17.17 1.89 -6.41
C PHE A 284 16.30 1.73 -7.65
N GLY A 285 15.01 1.55 -7.45
CA GLY A 285 14.04 1.34 -8.52
C GLY A 285 13.15 0.15 -8.23
N VAL A 286 12.53 -0.41 -9.27
CA VAL A 286 11.69 -1.60 -9.14
C VAL A 286 12.56 -2.86 -9.20
N PHE A 287 12.56 -3.62 -8.11
CA PHE A 287 13.23 -4.91 -8.03
C PHE A 287 12.42 -6.03 -8.65
N TYR A 288 11.11 -6.02 -8.39
CA TYR A 288 10.23 -7.07 -8.87
C TYR A 288 8.83 -6.54 -9.13
N GLN A 289 8.21 -7.00 -10.22
CA GLN A 289 6.83 -6.71 -10.57
C GLN A 289 6.23 -7.91 -11.33
N ASN A 290 5.09 -8.41 -10.83
CA ASN A 290 4.40 -9.56 -11.43
C ASN A 290 2.87 -9.38 -11.35
N ASP A 291 2.18 -9.68 -12.43
CA ASP A 291 0.73 -9.63 -12.53
C ASP A 291 0.08 -10.96 -12.08
N ARG A 292 0.03 -11.15 -10.79
CA ARG A 292 -0.67 -12.28 -10.18
C ARG A 292 -2.09 -11.85 -9.76
N PRO A 293 -3.12 -12.70 -9.97
CA PRO A 293 -4.47 -12.38 -9.51
C PRO A 293 -4.51 -11.99 -8.02
N THR A 294 -5.22 -10.93 -7.70
CA THR A 294 -5.40 -10.48 -6.32
C THR A 294 -6.44 -11.32 -5.60
N LYS A 295 -6.32 -11.42 -4.27
CA LYS A 295 -7.36 -12.03 -3.45
C LYS A 295 -8.71 -11.33 -3.66
N ASN A 296 -8.71 -10.00 -3.75
CA ASN A 296 -9.90 -9.20 -4.04
C ASN A 296 -10.62 -9.66 -5.33
N SER A 297 -9.88 -9.85 -6.42
CA SER A 297 -10.45 -10.27 -7.71
C SER A 297 -10.97 -11.71 -7.68
N LEU A 298 -10.30 -12.60 -6.94
CA LEU A 298 -10.71 -13.99 -6.81
C LEU A 298 -11.96 -14.13 -5.92
N GLU A 299 -12.02 -13.41 -4.81
CA GLU A 299 -13.21 -13.41 -3.95
C GLU A 299 -14.43 -12.82 -4.66
N LYS A 300 -14.25 -11.74 -5.44
CA LYS A 300 -15.31 -11.19 -6.27
C LYS A 300 -15.88 -12.23 -7.22
N LYS A 301 -15.02 -12.96 -7.95
CA LYS A 301 -15.44 -14.07 -8.84
C LYS A 301 -16.18 -15.18 -8.09
N TRP A 302 -15.75 -15.51 -6.87
CA TRP A 302 -16.44 -16.49 -6.04
C TRP A 302 -17.84 -16.05 -5.64
N ILE A 303 -17.98 -14.79 -5.22
CA ILE A 303 -19.28 -14.21 -4.84
C ILE A 303 -20.22 -14.21 -6.06
N GLU A 304 -19.75 -13.75 -7.22
CA GLU A 304 -20.52 -13.73 -8.47
C GLU A 304 -20.99 -15.15 -8.86
N SER A 305 -20.07 -16.13 -8.90
CA SER A 305 -20.41 -17.53 -9.20
C SER A 305 -21.35 -18.15 -8.17
N SER A 306 -21.23 -17.76 -6.90
CA SER A 306 -22.15 -18.24 -5.85
C SER A 306 -23.55 -17.66 -6.01
N ARG A 307 -23.66 -16.38 -6.37
CA ARG A 307 -24.93 -15.72 -6.65
C ARG A 307 -25.65 -16.34 -7.84
N GLU A 308 -24.94 -16.63 -8.93
CA GLU A 308 -25.50 -17.34 -10.07
C GLU A 308 -26.10 -18.70 -9.68
N LYS A 309 -25.34 -19.50 -8.91
CA LYS A 309 -25.79 -20.83 -8.42
C LYS A 309 -27.02 -20.76 -7.49
N THR A 310 -27.22 -19.64 -6.82
CA THR A 310 -28.35 -19.42 -5.91
C THR A 310 -29.51 -18.69 -6.58
N GLY A 311 -29.49 -18.52 -7.92
CA GLY A 311 -30.52 -17.83 -8.67
C GLY A 311 -30.55 -16.33 -8.39
N ASN A 312 -29.39 -15.73 -8.12
CA ASN A 312 -29.22 -14.31 -7.76
C ASN A 312 -30.04 -13.89 -6.54
N ALA A 313 -30.27 -14.80 -5.58
CA ALA A 313 -30.92 -14.47 -4.32
C ALA A 313 -30.20 -13.31 -3.61
N SER A 314 -30.97 -12.42 -3.02
CA SER A 314 -30.44 -11.30 -2.24
C SER A 314 -29.65 -11.77 -1.01
N ASP A 315 -28.74 -10.95 -0.51
CA ASP A 315 -27.95 -11.29 0.69
C ASP A 315 -28.84 -11.58 1.89
N LEU A 316 -29.98 -10.87 2.00
CA LEU A 316 -30.98 -11.10 3.06
C LEU A 316 -31.64 -12.48 2.94
N GLU A 317 -32.02 -12.90 1.72
CA GLU A 317 -32.61 -14.23 1.49
C GLU A 317 -31.61 -15.35 1.78
N LEU A 318 -30.33 -15.17 1.41
CA LEU A 318 -29.26 -16.11 1.72
C LEU A 318 -29.02 -16.21 3.22
N LEU A 319 -29.01 -15.08 3.91
CA LEU A 319 -28.88 -15.02 5.36
C LEU A 319 -30.06 -15.74 6.05
N GLN A 320 -31.30 -15.46 5.62
CA GLN A 320 -32.50 -16.10 6.15
C GLN A 320 -32.46 -17.62 5.94
N LYS A 321 -32.11 -18.11 4.73
CA LYS A 321 -31.93 -19.53 4.45
C LYS A 321 -30.88 -20.18 5.36
N THR A 322 -29.82 -19.43 5.71
CA THR A 322 -28.78 -19.92 6.60
C THR A 322 -29.32 -20.08 8.03
N PHE A 323 -30.03 -19.09 8.55
CA PHE A 323 -30.69 -19.19 9.85
C PHE A 323 -31.72 -20.32 9.92
N ASP A 324 -32.48 -20.53 8.85
CA ASP A 324 -33.47 -21.60 8.81
C ASP A 324 -32.85 -23.02 8.82
N ARG A 325 -31.63 -23.17 8.31
CA ARG A 325 -30.85 -24.43 8.39
C ARG A 325 -30.23 -24.66 9.78
N MET A 326 -30.12 -23.65 10.61
CA MET A 326 -29.53 -23.73 11.96
C MET A 326 -30.59 -24.04 13.03
N LYS A 327 -31.88 -24.04 12.67
CA LYS A 327 -33.00 -24.46 13.51
C LYS A 327 -33.19 -25.99 13.43
#